data_b0e038328f5e601d6c8f116019f94eae
#
_entry.id   b0e038328f5e601d6c8f116019f94eae
#
_cell.length_a   1.000
_cell.length_b   1.000
_cell.length_c   1.000
_cell.angle_alpha   90.00
_cell.angle_beta   90.00
_cell.angle_gamma   90.00
#
_symmetry.space_group_name_H-M   'P 1'
#
loop_
_entity.id
_entity.type
_entity.pdbx_description
1 polymer ?
#
loop_
_entity_poly.entity_id
_entity_poly.type
_entity_poly.pdbx_seq_one_letter_code
_entity_poly.pdbx_strand_id
1 'polypeptide(L)'
;MRRTILLGALVALALGAAGQAASPAISPAGAWARPTPPGATTGAVYVTLTNHGRSPDSLVSATTPAAARVVFHSMSMTGGVMRMTPITAAIPVAPNGAIQFSPGGSHVMLTGLKGPLKTGAHVRVVFTFAKAGPVSVDVPVRDAAPGADPMAGMKM
;
A
#
# COMPACT_ATOMS: atom_id res chain seq x y z
N MET A 1 -3.12 -38.29 68.51
CA MET A 1 -2.41 -38.25 67.25
C MET A 1 -3.25 -37.52 66.26
N ARG A 2 -2.94 -36.27 65.97
CA ARG A 2 -3.65 -35.45 65.00
C ARG A 2 -2.71 -35.22 63.80
N ARG A 3 -3.05 -35.81 62.66
CA ARG A 3 -2.33 -35.60 61.40
C ARG A 3 -2.93 -34.38 60.70
N THR A 4 -2.19 -33.34 60.65
CA THR A 4 -2.53 -32.14 59.87
C THR A 4 -2.04 -32.36 58.44
N ILE A 5 -2.96 -32.41 57.50
CA ILE A 5 -2.67 -32.47 56.06
C ILE A 5 -2.59 -31.03 55.54
N LEU A 6 -1.40 -30.58 55.19
CA LEU A 6 -1.16 -29.32 54.48
C LEU A 6 -1.50 -29.52 53.02
N LEU A 7 -2.58 -28.88 52.58
CA LEU A 7 -2.92 -28.76 51.15
C LEU A 7 -2.09 -27.64 50.56
N GLY A 8 -1.06 -28.01 49.80
CA GLY A 8 -0.28 -27.06 49.01
C GLY A 8 -1.09 -26.62 47.80
N ALA A 9 -1.51 -25.38 47.73
CA ALA A 9 -2.11 -24.77 46.56
C ALA A 9 -1.01 -24.47 45.52
N LEU A 10 -1.03 -25.25 44.45
CA LEU A 10 -0.17 -25.01 43.27
C LEU A 10 -0.80 -23.90 42.43
N VAL A 11 -0.31 -22.68 42.60
CA VAL A 11 -0.69 -21.56 41.71
C VAL A 11 0.04 -21.74 40.39
N ALA A 12 -0.67 -22.26 39.41
CA ALA A 12 -0.17 -22.28 38.03
C ALA A 12 -0.20 -20.86 37.47
N LEU A 13 0.97 -20.25 37.39
CA LEU A 13 1.16 -18.98 36.70
C LEU A 13 1.06 -19.25 35.20
N ALA A 14 -0.10 -19.04 34.62
CA ALA A 14 -0.26 -19.02 33.16
C ALA A 14 0.44 -17.77 32.62
N LEU A 15 1.68 -17.93 32.16
CA LEU A 15 2.31 -16.93 31.28
C LEU A 15 1.50 -16.91 30.00
N GLY A 16 0.61 -15.94 29.90
CA GLY A 16 0.00 -15.58 28.64
C GLY A 16 1.10 -15.14 27.69
N ALA A 17 1.44 -15.98 26.74
CA ALA A 17 2.25 -15.55 25.61
C ALA A 17 1.44 -14.46 24.88
N ALA A 18 1.78 -13.20 25.15
CA ALA A 18 1.36 -12.11 24.29
C ALA A 18 1.94 -12.39 22.92
N GLY A 19 1.10 -12.90 22.01
CA GLY A 19 1.49 -13.11 20.63
C GLY A 19 1.94 -11.78 20.07
N GLN A 20 3.24 -11.62 19.85
CA GLN A 20 3.75 -10.48 19.11
C GLN A 20 3.13 -10.55 17.71
N ALA A 21 2.36 -9.52 17.37
CA ALA A 21 1.88 -9.38 16.01
C ALA A 21 3.08 -9.37 15.08
N ALA A 22 3.13 -10.33 14.15
CA ALA A 22 4.18 -10.40 13.14
C ALA A 22 4.19 -9.07 12.37
N SER A 23 5.37 -8.48 12.15
CA SER A 23 5.51 -7.32 11.27
C SER A 23 4.94 -7.66 9.90
N PRO A 24 4.16 -6.76 9.28
CA PRO A 24 3.60 -7.03 7.97
C PRO A 24 4.73 -7.34 6.96
N ALA A 25 4.55 -8.41 6.19
CA ALA A 25 5.52 -8.79 5.18
C ALA A 25 5.67 -7.73 4.08
N ILE A 26 4.57 -7.05 3.76
CA ILE A 26 4.56 -5.96 2.80
C ILE A 26 4.43 -4.63 3.53
N SER A 27 5.33 -3.70 3.28
CA SER A 27 5.26 -2.34 3.81
C SER A 27 5.16 -1.30 2.71
N PRO A 28 4.23 -0.36 2.83
CA PRO A 28 4.13 0.78 1.93
C PRO A 28 5.09 1.90 2.34
N ALA A 29 5.64 2.61 1.36
CA ALA A 29 6.45 3.80 1.59
C ALA A 29 6.18 4.85 0.50
N GLY A 30 6.29 6.12 0.87
CA GLY A 30 6.18 7.23 -0.07
C GLY A 30 4.84 7.35 -0.78
N ALA A 31 3.75 6.88 -0.17
CA ALA A 31 2.42 6.93 -0.77
C ALA A 31 1.94 8.36 -0.94
N TRP A 32 1.40 8.68 -2.10
CA TRP A 32 0.75 9.95 -2.38
C TRP A 32 -0.15 9.85 -3.62
N ALA A 33 -1.12 10.74 -3.70
CA ALA A 33 -2.01 10.84 -4.85
C ALA A 33 -1.98 12.27 -5.40
N ARG A 34 -2.16 12.41 -6.69
CA ARG A 34 -2.30 13.73 -7.30
C ARG A 34 -3.69 14.29 -7.05
N PRO A 35 -3.80 15.61 -6.77
CA PRO A 35 -5.10 16.24 -6.70
C PRO A 35 -5.78 16.23 -8.07
N THR A 36 -7.10 16.17 -8.07
CA THR A 36 -7.90 16.18 -9.29
C THR A 36 -8.88 17.35 -9.26
N PRO A 37 -9.18 17.95 -10.43
CA PRO A 37 -10.19 19.00 -10.51
C PRO A 37 -11.61 18.45 -10.27
N PRO A 38 -12.57 19.32 -9.94
CA PRO A 38 -13.97 18.92 -9.88
C PRO A 38 -14.43 18.30 -11.19
N GLY A 39 -15.19 17.21 -11.09
CA GLY A 39 -15.70 16.48 -12.26
C GLY A 39 -14.71 15.48 -12.86
N ALA A 40 -13.48 15.38 -12.38
CA ALA A 40 -12.55 14.33 -12.81
C ALA A 40 -13.07 12.95 -12.42
N THR A 41 -12.99 12.01 -13.36
CA THR A 41 -13.41 10.62 -13.15
C THR A 41 -12.26 9.68 -12.86
N THR A 42 -11.02 10.14 -13.05
CA THR A 42 -9.80 9.35 -12.85
C THR A 42 -8.82 10.08 -11.96
N GLY A 43 -8.06 9.31 -11.18
CA GLY A 43 -6.96 9.79 -10.36
C GLY A 43 -5.79 8.84 -10.39
N ALA A 44 -4.61 9.31 -9.96
CA ALA A 44 -3.40 8.53 -9.90
C ALA A 44 -2.85 8.46 -8.48
N VAL A 45 -2.42 7.26 -8.08
CA VAL A 45 -1.77 7.00 -6.79
C VAL A 45 -0.39 6.41 -7.06
N TYR A 46 0.57 6.84 -6.28
CA TYR A 46 1.95 6.37 -6.30
C TYR A 46 2.35 5.85 -4.94
N VAL A 47 3.05 4.75 -4.92
CA VAL A 47 3.51 4.11 -3.69
C VAL A 47 4.60 3.08 -4.02
N THR A 48 5.50 2.85 -3.09
CA THR A 48 6.44 1.73 -3.14
C THR A 48 5.99 0.68 -2.13
N LEU A 49 5.78 -0.54 -2.59
CA LEU A 49 5.38 -1.69 -1.77
C LEU A 49 6.56 -2.65 -1.69
N THR A 50 7.15 -2.78 -0.51
CA THR A 50 8.34 -3.61 -0.29
C THR A 50 7.98 -4.91 0.41
N ASN A 51 8.46 -6.02 -0.12
CA ASN A 51 8.30 -7.34 0.48
C ASN A 51 9.49 -7.63 1.42
N HIS A 52 9.25 -7.60 2.71
CA HIS A 52 10.22 -7.95 3.74
C HIS A 52 10.18 -9.43 4.14
N GLY A 53 9.29 -10.20 3.54
CA GLY A 53 9.17 -11.63 3.76
C GLY A 53 10.30 -12.42 3.12
N ARG A 54 10.36 -13.70 3.45
CA ARG A 54 11.35 -14.64 2.91
C ARG A 54 10.87 -15.36 1.66
N SER A 55 9.60 -15.18 1.32
CA SER A 55 8.97 -15.81 0.17
C SER A 55 8.52 -14.76 -0.83
N PRO A 56 8.54 -15.07 -2.14
CA PRO A 56 7.95 -14.18 -3.13
C PRO A 56 6.44 -14.08 -2.93
N ASP A 57 5.87 -12.93 -3.28
CA ASP A 57 4.44 -12.67 -3.24
C ASP A 57 4.01 -12.02 -4.56
N SER A 58 2.73 -11.79 -4.73
CA SER A 58 2.19 -11.13 -5.91
C SER A 58 1.06 -10.19 -5.53
N LEU A 59 1.08 -9.00 -6.11
CA LEU A 59 -0.01 -8.03 -5.99
C LEU A 59 -1.13 -8.44 -6.96
N VAL A 60 -2.28 -8.80 -6.42
CA VAL A 60 -3.42 -9.33 -7.18
C VAL A 60 -4.38 -8.22 -7.60
N SER A 61 -4.71 -7.34 -6.67
CA SER A 61 -5.72 -6.29 -6.88
C SER A 61 -5.57 -5.17 -5.87
N ALA A 62 -6.32 -4.09 -6.09
CA ALA A 62 -6.48 -3.05 -5.10
C ALA A 62 -7.91 -2.50 -5.15
N THR A 63 -8.36 -1.98 -4.02
CA THR A 63 -9.68 -1.35 -3.87
C THR A 63 -9.57 -0.07 -3.07
N THR A 64 -10.52 0.83 -3.27
CA THR A 64 -10.63 2.07 -2.50
C THR A 64 -12.09 2.48 -2.39
N PRO A 65 -12.53 3.05 -1.26
CA PRO A 65 -13.86 3.64 -1.16
C PRO A 65 -14.02 4.94 -1.96
N ALA A 66 -12.91 5.56 -2.39
CA ALA A 66 -12.92 6.83 -3.13
C ALA A 66 -13.21 6.68 -4.62
N ALA A 67 -13.17 5.47 -5.16
CA ALA A 67 -13.39 5.21 -6.58
C ALA A 67 -14.09 3.87 -6.79
N ALA A 68 -14.73 3.73 -7.93
CA ALA A 68 -15.44 2.49 -8.28
C ALA A 68 -14.47 1.33 -8.58
N ARG A 69 -13.30 1.65 -9.10
CA ARG A 69 -12.31 0.65 -9.53
C ARG A 69 -10.89 1.17 -9.40
N VAL A 70 -9.97 0.26 -9.10
CA VAL A 70 -8.51 0.50 -9.13
C VAL A 70 -7.89 -0.39 -10.21
N VAL A 71 -7.10 0.21 -11.07
CA VAL A 71 -6.42 -0.49 -12.18
C VAL A 71 -4.93 -0.14 -12.13
N PHE A 72 -4.09 -1.13 -12.37
CA PHE A 72 -2.65 -0.91 -12.51
C PHE A 72 -2.30 -0.69 -13.97
N HIS A 73 -1.49 0.31 -14.25
CA HIS A 73 -0.97 0.59 -15.59
C HIS A 73 0.55 0.59 -15.59
N SER A 74 1.13 0.04 -16.65
CA SER A 74 2.53 0.23 -16.96
C SER A 74 2.69 1.30 -18.04
N MET A 75 3.78 2.03 -17.94
CA MET A 75 4.19 2.97 -18.98
C MET A 75 5.39 2.40 -19.72
N SER A 76 5.34 2.37 -21.01
CA SER A 76 6.46 1.98 -21.87
C SER A 76 6.66 2.99 -22.99
N MET A 77 7.91 3.13 -23.43
CA MET A 77 8.23 3.96 -24.57
C MET A 77 8.65 3.05 -25.74
N THR A 78 7.93 3.14 -26.84
CA THR A 78 8.20 2.38 -28.05
C THR A 78 8.20 3.33 -29.25
N GLY A 79 9.32 3.41 -29.95
CA GLY A 79 9.44 4.27 -31.13
C GLY A 79 9.22 5.76 -30.84
N GLY A 80 9.61 6.25 -29.66
CA GLY A 80 9.41 7.63 -29.22
C GLY A 80 7.99 7.95 -28.75
N VAL A 81 7.09 6.95 -28.67
CA VAL A 81 5.71 7.12 -28.21
C VAL A 81 5.53 6.47 -26.85
N MET A 82 5.02 7.23 -25.90
CA MET A 82 4.62 6.72 -24.59
C MET A 82 3.33 5.92 -24.71
N ARG A 83 3.37 4.67 -24.28
CA ARG A 83 2.19 3.80 -24.23
C ARG A 83 1.85 3.44 -22.79
N MET A 84 0.58 3.60 -22.46
CA MET A 84 0.00 3.17 -21.19
C MET A 84 -0.75 1.87 -21.45
N THR A 85 -0.38 0.82 -20.73
CA THR A 85 -0.99 -0.50 -20.87
C THR A 85 -1.51 -0.99 -19.53
N PRO A 86 -2.77 -1.44 -19.44
CA PRO A 86 -3.28 -2.01 -18.21
C PRO A 86 -2.55 -3.31 -17.87
N ILE A 87 -2.22 -3.49 -16.60
CA ILE A 87 -1.63 -4.72 -16.09
C ILE A 87 -2.79 -5.56 -15.54
N THR A 88 -3.11 -6.64 -16.23
CA THR A 88 -4.23 -7.54 -15.86
C THR A 88 -3.78 -8.75 -15.08
N ALA A 89 -2.50 -9.11 -15.15
CA ALA A 89 -1.93 -10.21 -14.38
C ALA A 89 -1.43 -9.73 -13.02
N ALA A 90 -1.32 -10.66 -12.07
CA ALA A 90 -0.71 -10.35 -10.77
C ALA A 90 0.74 -9.87 -10.94
N ILE A 91 1.13 -8.87 -10.16
CA ILE A 91 2.47 -8.28 -10.23
C ILE A 91 3.36 -8.99 -9.20
N PRO A 92 4.38 -9.73 -9.64
CA PRO A 92 5.26 -10.45 -8.73
C PRO A 92 6.17 -9.50 -7.95
N VAL A 93 6.43 -9.83 -6.70
CA VAL A 93 7.41 -9.15 -5.84
C VAL A 93 8.29 -10.17 -5.15
N ALA A 94 9.57 -10.14 -5.45
CA ALA A 94 10.56 -11.05 -4.87
C ALA A 94 10.78 -10.77 -3.38
N PRO A 95 11.31 -11.72 -2.59
CA PRO A 95 11.77 -11.45 -1.24
C PRO A 95 12.78 -10.31 -1.23
N ASN A 96 12.61 -9.34 -0.33
CA ASN A 96 13.38 -8.10 -0.27
C ASN A 96 13.26 -7.21 -1.52
N GLY A 97 12.37 -7.56 -2.44
CA GLY A 97 12.04 -6.76 -3.61
C GLY A 97 10.94 -5.74 -3.32
N ALA A 98 10.69 -4.88 -4.29
CA ALA A 98 9.65 -3.86 -4.20
C ALA A 98 8.91 -3.70 -5.52
N ILE A 99 7.63 -3.33 -5.41
CA ILE A 99 6.84 -2.83 -6.54
C ILE A 99 6.80 -1.31 -6.40
N GLN A 100 7.29 -0.61 -7.39
CA GLN A 100 7.35 0.85 -7.37
C GLN A 100 6.36 1.43 -8.37
N PHE A 101 5.38 2.17 -7.85
CA PHE A 101 4.50 2.99 -8.65
C PHE A 101 4.93 4.44 -8.52
N SER A 102 5.37 5.04 -9.63
CA SER A 102 5.94 6.39 -9.65
C SER A 102 5.51 7.16 -10.88
N PRO A 103 5.51 8.51 -10.83
CA PRO A 103 5.25 9.32 -12.01
C PRO A 103 6.24 8.99 -13.14
N GLY A 104 5.71 8.82 -14.35
CA GLY A 104 6.50 8.42 -15.51
C GLY A 104 6.79 6.93 -15.64
N GLY A 105 6.43 6.13 -14.65
CA GLY A 105 6.50 4.67 -14.64
C GLY A 105 5.15 4.03 -14.47
N SER A 106 5.14 2.81 -13.92
CA SER A 106 3.89 2.16 -13.53
C SER A 106 3.15 3.00 -12.48
N HIS A 107 1.83 3.02 -12.55
CA HIS A 107 1.00 3.77 -11.63
C HIS A 107 -0.30 3.05 -11.30
N VAL A 108 -0.85 3.44 -10.16
CA VAL A 108 -2.16 2.97 -9.72
C VAL A 108 -3.20 3.99 -10.17
N MET A 109 -4.10 3.58 -11.04
CA MET A 109 -5.16 4.45 -11.55
C MET A 109 -6.47 4.17 -10.83
N LEU A 110 -7.06 5.21 -10.27
CA LEU A 110 -8.42 5.18 -9.73
C LEU A 110 -9.38 5.57 -10.85
N THR A 111 -10.38 4.75 -11.10
CA THR A 111 -11.41 5.02 -12.11
C THR A 111 -12.79 5.07 -11.48
N GLY A 112 -13.64 5.95 -12.00
CA GLY A 112 -14.95 6.18 -11.41
C GLY A 112 -14.85 6.86 -10.05
N LEU A 113 -14.06 7.94 -9.95
CA LEU A 113 -13.93 8.73 -8.73
C LEU A 113 -15.30 9.22 -8.27
N LYS A 114 -15.58 9.04 -6.98
CA LYS A 114 -16.83 9.49 -6.34
C LYS A 114 -16.83 10.99 -6.02
N GLY A 115 -15.68 11.62 -6.08
CA GLY A 115 -15.48 13.03 -5.84
C GLY A 115 -14.05 13.45 -6.16
N PRO A 116 -13.75 14.75 -6.21
CA PRO A 116 -12.40 15.23 -6.48
C PRO A 116 -11.44 14.87 -5.35
N LEU A 117 -10.20 14.59 -5.71
CA LEU A 117 -9.11 14.43 -4.75
C LEU A 117 -8.54 15.82 -4.46
N LYS A 118 -8.76 16.30 -3.25
CA LYS A 118 -8.31 17.63 -2.82
C LYS A 118 -6.99 17.52 -2.07
N THR A 119 -6.07 18.45 -2.34
CA THR A 119 -4.81 18.57 -1.60
C THR A 119 -5.08 18.66 -0.10
N GLY A 120 -4.38 17.87 0.69
CA GLY A 120 -4.58 17.74 2.13
C GLY A 120 -5.57 16.65 2.55
N ALA A 121 -6.34 16.09 1.62
CA ALA A 121 -7.19 14.94 1.89
C ALA A 121 -6.38 13.64 1.92
N HIS A 122 -6.99 12.59 2.45
CA HIS A 122 -6.42 11.24 2.50
C HIS A 122 -7.34 10.26 1.81
N VAL A 123 -6.75 9.34 1.07
CA VAL A 123 -7.47 8.25 0.39
C VAL A 123 -6.94 6.93 0.93
N ARG A 124 -7.83 6.07 1.37
CA ARG A 124 -7.45 4.71 1.76
C ARG A 124 -7.48 3.81 0.54
N VAL A 125 -6.35 3.15 0.27
CA VAL A 125 -6.25 2.13 -0.77
C VAL A 125 -5.85 0.81 -0.11
N VAL A 126 -6.56 -0.25 -0.42
CA VAL A 126 -6.26 -1.60 0.07
C VAL A 126 -5.67 -2.40 -1.08
N PHE A 127 -4.40 -2.76 -0.95
CA PHE A 127 -3.69 -3.63 -1.90
C PHE A 127 -3.81 -5.07 -1.42
N THR A 128 -4.28 -5.96 -2.28
CA THR A 128 -4.44 -7.37 -1.95
C THR A 128 -3.32 -8.19 -2.58
N PHE A 129 -2.56 -8.87 -1.73
CA PHE A 129 -1.49 -9.77 -2.13
C PHE A 129 -1.94 -11.22 -2.02
N ALA A 130 -1.35 -12.09 -2.84
CA ALA A 130 -1.70 -13.51 -2.86
C ALA A 130 -1.38 -14.21 -1.52
N LYS A 131 -0.28 -13.84 -0.87
CA LYS A 131 0.15 -14.44 0.42
C LYS A 131 -0.08 -13.52 1.60
N ALA A 132 0.34 -12.25 1.51
CA ALA A 132 0.19 -11.29 2.60
C ALA A 132 -1.27 -10.87 2.84
N GLY A 133 -2.15 -11.06 1.85
CA GLY A 133 -3.54 -10.63 1.94
C GLY A 133 -3.70 -9.12 1.79
N PRO A 134 -4.75 -8.53 2.37
CA PRO A 134 -5.02 -7.11 2.25
C PRO A 134 -4.02 -6.27 3.04
N VAL A 135 -3.45 -5.26 2.38
CA VAL A 135 -2.56 -4.25 2.95
C VAL A 135 -3.20 -2.88 2.78
N SER A 136 -3.63 -2.27 3.86
CA SER A 136 -4.28 -0.96 3.85
C SER A 136 -3.22 0.14 3.86
N VAL A 137 -3.33 1.07 2.92
CA VAL A 137 -2.41 2.20 2.78
C VAL A 137 -3.19 3.50 2.86
N ASP A 138 -2.76 4.40 3.74
CA ASP A 138 -3.27 5.75 3.81
C ASP A 138 -2.46 6.63 2.84
N VAL A 139 -3.14 7.18 1.85
CA VAL A 139 -2.54 7.92 0.75
C VAL A 139 -2.90 9.40 0.86
N PRO A 140 -1.96 10.26 1.25
CA PRO A 140 -2.21 11.70 1.26
C PRO A 140 -2.27 12.26 -0.16
N VAL A 141 -3.19 13.18 -0.40
CA VAL A 141 -3.29 13.92 -1.65
C VAL A 141 -2.37 15.14 -1.59
N ARG A 142 -1.42 15.20 -2.51
CA ARG A 142 -0.36 16.24 -2.55
C ARG A 142 -0.08 16.69 -3.98
N ASP A 143 0.40 17.92 -4.10
CA ASP A 143 0.80 18.47 -5.40
C ASP A 143 2.15 17.90 -5.91
N ALA A 144 2.96 17.33 -5.01
CA ALA A 144 4.27 16.77 -5.33
C ALA A 144 4.57 15.51 -4.50
N ALA A 145 5.51 14.71 -4.96
CA ALA A 145 5.99 13.54 -4.24
C ALA A 145 6.53 13.88 -2.85
N PRO A 146 6.41 12.97 -1.86
CA PRO A 146 7.02 13.16 -0.55
C PRO A 146 8.53 13.40 -0.68
N GLY A 147 9.03 14.44 -0.02
CA GLY A 147 10.43 14.82 -0.08
C GLY A 147 10.86 15.57 -1.34
N ALA A 148 9.96 15.78 -2.30
CA ALA A 148 10.22 16.68 -3.41
C ALA A 148 10.10 18.13 -2.92
N ASP A 149 11.14 18.91 -3.15
CA ASP A 149 11.09 20.35 -2.92
C ASP A 149 10.21 20.98 -4.00
N PRO A 150 9.09 21.64 -3.64
CA PRO A 150 8.25 22.31 -4.62
C PRO A 150 8.96 23.40 -5.41
N MET A 151 10.10 23.84 -4.94
CA MET A 151 10.93 24.88 -5.59
C MET A 151 12.10 24.32 -6.41
N ALA A 152 12.35 23.01 -6.38
CA ALA A 152 13.49 22.40 -7.06
C ALA A 152 13.43 22.50 -8.61
N GLY A 153 12.31 22.90 -9.18
CA GLY A 153 12.14 23.12 -10.61
C GLY A 153 12.18 24.58 -11.05
N MET A 154 12.27 25.52 -10.13
CA MET A 154 12.38 26.94 -10.45
C MET A 154 13.84 27.33 -10.59
N LYS A 155 14.34 27.36 -11.82
CA LYS A 155 15.56 28.09 -12.14
C LYS A 155 15.21 29.58 -12.17
N MET A 156 15.76 30.32 -11.24
CA MET A 156 15.83 31.73 -11.36
C MET A 156 16.94 32.15 -12.33
#